data_45e7e708e670bf7bf4737bc3fe8ea74e
#
_entry.id   45e7e708e670bf7bf4737bc3fe8ea74e
#
_cell.length_a   1.000
_cell.length_b   1.000
_cell.length_c   1.000
_cell.angle_alpha   90.00
_cell.angle_beta   90.00
_cell.angle_gamma   90.00
#
_symmetry.space_group_name_H-M   'P 1'
#
loop_
_entity.id
_entity.type
_entity.pdbx_description
1 polymer ?
#
loop_
_entity_poly.entity_id
_entity_poly.type
_entity_poly.pdbx_seq_one_letter_code
_entity_poly.pdbx_strand_id
1 'polypeptide(L)'
;MNFLCGLILIGVDFNEVNAFVIFEKLLGEYGQMASIYDRKLTKLMSLSDHVYTWLLETDPELEELVSTHGVPIATLLAGPLMACFSTTFEDQDVCLRILDRLILQKDVALVNIIKHVFKSMRGELLKYR
;
A
#
# COMPACT_ATOMS: atom_id res chain seq x y z
N MET A 1 0.14 -6.88 -10.52
CA MET A 1 -0.11 -5.83 -11.54
C MET A 1 -1.54 -5.82 -12.09
N ASN A 2 -2.19 -6.98 -12.24
CA ASN A 2 -3.55 -7.04 -12.80
C ASN A 2 -4.57 -6.17 -12.02
N PHE A 3 -4.50 -6.16 -10.70
CA PHE A 3 -5.38 -5.34 -9.86
C PHE A 3 -5.18 -3.83 -10.09
N LEU A 4 -3.94 -3.39 -10.24
CA LEU A 4 -3.63 -2.00 -10.54
C LEU A 4 -4.16 -1.59 -11.92
N CYS A 5 -3.93 -2.43 -12.94
CA CYS A 5 -4.46 -2.21 -14.28
C CYS A 5 -5.99 -2.09 -14.27
N GLY A 6 -6.66 -3.02 -13.59
CA GLY A 6 -8.11 -3.01 -13.47
C GLY A 6 -8.63 -1.75 -12.80
N LEU A 7 -8.00 -1.33 -11.71
CA LEU A 7 -8.38 -0.12 -10.99
C LEU A 7 -8.21 1.14 -11.84
N ILE A 8 -7.11 1.25 -12.58
CA ILE A 8 -6.86 2.37 -13.50
C ILE A 8 -7.91 2.40 -14.62
N LEU A 9 -8.20 1.25 -15.24
CA LEU A 9 -9.22 1.15 -16.30
C LEU A 9 -10.58 1.63 -15.81
N ILE A 10 -10.99 1.22 -14.63
CA ILE A 10 -12.24 1.66 -14.01
C ILE A 10 -12.22 3.19 -13.79
N GLY A 11 -11.13 3.73 -13.28
CA GLY A 11 -10.99 5.15 -12.99
C GLY A 11 -11.06 6.06 -14.23
N VAL A 12 -10.79 5.53 -15.42
CA VAL A 12 -10.84 6.25 -16.70
C VAL A 12 -11.97 5.75 -17.61
N ASP A 13 -13.02 5.16 -17.06
CA ASP A 13 -14.19 4.65 -17.80
C ASP A 13 -13.80 3.73 -18.96
N PHE A 14 -12.84 2.84 -18.73
CA PHE A 14 -12.31 1.89 -19.73
C PHE A 14 -11.67 2.53 -20.96
N ASN A 15 -11.26 3.78 -20.88
CA ASN A 15 -10.44 4.39 -21.92
C ASN A 15 -9.01 3.85 -21.87
N GLU A 16 -8.68 2.94 -22.77
CA GLU A 16 -7.40 2.23 -22.80
C GLU A 16 -6.20 3.16 -22.98
N VAL A 17 -6.33 4.21 -23.77
CA VAL A 17 -5.25 5.19 -24.00
C VAL A 17 -4.93 5.94 -22.72
N ASN A 18 -5.95 6.45 -22.05
CA ASN A 18 -5.78 7.16 -20.77
C ASN A 18 -5.26 6.20 -19.69
N ALA A 19 -5.76 4.97 -19.64
CA ALA A 19 -5.29 3.98 -18.71
C ALA A 19 -3.81 3.66 -18.92
N PHE A 20 -3.37 3.50 -20.16
CA PHE A 20 -1.97 3.24 -20.50
C PHE A 20 -1.05 4.39 -20.08
N VAL A 21 -1.45 5.63 -20.30
CA VAL A 21 -0.68 6.81 -19.92
C VAL A 21 -0.49 6.87 -18.40
N ILE A 22 -1.54 6.60 -17.62
CA ILE A 22 -1.47 6.58 -16.17
C ILE A 22 -0.58 5.42 -15.69
N PHE A 23 -0.79 4.24 -16.25
CA PHE A 23 -0.02 3.04 -15.93
C PHE A 23 1.48 3.24 -16.20
N GLU A 24 1.82 3.81 -17.34
CA GLU A 24 3.21 4.11 -17.72
C GLU A 24 3.84 5.13 -16.76
N LYS A 25 3.12 6.17 -16.38
CA LYS A 25 3.61 7.14 -15.39
C LYS A 25 3.84 6.55 -14.01
N LEU A 26 3.05 5.57 -13.60
CA LEU A 26 3.22 4.92 -12.29
C LEU A 26 4.32 3.86 -12.29
N LEU A 27 4.44 3.09 -13.36
CA LEU A 27 5.29 1.89 -13.44
C LEU A 27 6.41 1.98 -14.47
N GLY A 28 6.47 3.02 -15.29
CA GLY A 28 7.54 3.26 -16.26
C GLY A 28 8.90 3.47 -15.59
N GLU A 29 9.94 3.63 -16.37
CA GLU A 29 11.34 3.71 -15.91
C GLU A 29 11.55 4.72 -14.77
N TYR A 30 10.79 5.80 -14.78
CA TYR A 30 10.81 6.84 -13.74
C TYR A 30 9.57 6.82 -12.87
N GLY A 31 8.78 5.74 -12.96
CA GLY A 31 7.53 5.59 -12.23
C GLY A 31 7.78 5.34 -10.74
N GLN A 32 6.98 5.97 -9.90
CA GLN A 32 7.14 5.92 -8.45
C GLN A 32 6.87 4.56 -7.85
N MET A 33 6.04 3.75 -8.52
CA MET A 33 5.65 2.43 -8.06
C MET A 33 6.48 1.31 -8.68
N ALA A 34 7.39 1.63 -9.61
CA ALA A 34 8.22 0.61 -10.28
C ALA A 34 9.01 -0.24 -9.27
N SER A 35 9.54 0.37 -8.23
CA SER A 35 10.32 -0.31 -7.20
C SER A 35 9.50 -1.20 -6.25
N ILE A 36 8.16 -1.14 -6.28
CA ILE A 36 7.29 -2.10 -5.57
C ILE A 36 7.36 -3.47 -6.26
N TYR A 37 7.52 -3.47 -7.58
CA TYR A 37 7.53 -4.68 -8.42
C TYR A 37 8.93 -5.10 -8.84
N ASP A 38 9.98 -4.49 -8.29
CA ASP A 38 11.34 -4.93 -8.56
C ASP A 38 11.64 -6.29 -7.90
N ARG A 39 12.64 -7.00 -8.44
CA ARG A 39 13.00 -8.34 -7.93
C ARG A 39 13.49 -8.34 -6.47
N LYS A 40 14.01 -7.22 -6.00
CA LYS A 40 14.54 -7.06 -4.64
C LYS A 40 13.49 -6.56 -3.67
N LEU A 41 12.29 -6.20 -4.16
CA LEU A 41 11.21 -5.60 -3.36
C LEU A 41 11.69 -4.39 -2.53
N THR A 42 12.54 -3.58 -3.14
CA THR A 42 13.26 -2.50 -2.46
C THR A 42 12.32 -1.53 -1.75
N LYS A 43 11.23 -1.16 -2.42
CA LYS A 43 10.22 -0.28 -1.85
C LYS A 43 9.47 -0.92 -0.68
N LEU A 44 9.11 -2.18 -0.82
CA LEU A 44 8.43 -2.94 0.24
C LEU A 44 9.29 -3.01 1.49
N MET A 45 10.56 -3.32 1.35
CA MET A 45 11.49 -3.40 2.49
C MET A 45 11.67 -2.05 3.17
N SER A 46 11.89 -0.98 2.39
CA SER A 46 12.03 0.38 2.92
C SER A 46 10.76 0.86 3.65
N LEU A 47 9.58 0.58 3.10
CA LEU A 47 8.31 0.91 3.78
C LEU A 47 8.10 0.09 5.05
N SER A 48 8.49 -1.19 5.04
CA SER A 48 8.41 -2.05 6.22
C SER A 48 9.28 -1.54 7.37
N ASP A 49 10.50 -1.13 7.08
CA ASP A 49 11.42 -0.57 8.07
C ASP A 49 10.87 0.74 8.64
N HIS A 50 10.31 1.59 7.78
CA HIS A 50 9.70 2.84 8.20
C HIS A 50 8.48 2.63 9.09
N VAL A 51 7.60 1.69 8.73
CA VAL A 51 6.40 1.34 9.52
C VAL A 51 6.81 0.72 10.86
N TYR A 52 7.81 -0.14 10.88
CA TYR A 52 8.33 -0.74 12.10
C TYR A 52 8.84 0.33 13.08
N THR A 53 9.67 1.24 12.60
CA THR A 53 10.18 2.35 13.41
C THR A 53 9.04 3.22 13.95
N TRP A 54 8.07 3.53 13.10
CA TRP A 54 6.90 4.29 13.52
C TRP A 54 6.06 3.57 14.58
N LEU A 55 5.87 2.26 14.48
CA LEU A 55 5.17 1.47 15.51
C LEU A 55 5.92 1.49 16.84
N LEU A 56 7.23 1.30 16.82
CA LEU A 56 8.07 1.38 18.02
C LEU A 56 7.91 2.72 18.76
N GLU A 57 7.81 3.82 18.02
CA GLU A 57 7.71 5.16 18.59
C GLU A 57 6.29 5.53 19.05
N THR A 58 5.26 5.05 18.34
CA THR A 58 3.88 5.55 18.53
C THR A 58 2.92 4.54 19.12
N ASP A 59 3.16 3.25 18.94
CA ASP A 59 2.30 2.17 19.46
C ASP A 59 3.11 0.91 19.79
N PRO A 60 3.92 0.96 20.86
CA PRO A 60 4.76 -0.19 21.26
C PRO A 60 3.95 -1.45 21.57
N GLU A 61 2.70 -1.32 21.99
CA GLU A 61 1.80 -2.45 22.28
C GLU A 61 1.44 -3.21 21.01
N LEU A 62 1.17 -2.50 19.92
CA LEU A 62 0.90 -3.11 18.62
C LEU A 62 2.17 -3.69 18.01
N GLU A 63 3.32 -3.03 18.20
CA GLU A 63 4.61 -3.56 17.77
C GLU A 63 4.94 -4.88 18.48
N GLU A 64 4.78 -4.94 19.80
CA GLU A 64 5.00 -6.14 20.59
C GLU A 64 4.13 -7.30 20.12
N LEU A 65 2.86 -7.02 19.79
CA LEU A 65 1.94 -8.02 19.23
C LEU A 65 2.47 -8.60 17.92
N VAL A 66 2.86 -7.72 16.97
CA VAL A 66 3.38 -8.12 15.67
C VAL A 66 4.67 -8.93 15.81
N SER A 67 5.56 -8.49 16.67
CA SER A 67 6.85 -9.15 16.95
C SER A 67 6.67 -10.51 17.64
N THR A 68 5.75 -10.60 18.61
CA THR A 68 5.48 -11.85 19.34
C THR A 68 4.92 -12.93 18.43
N HIS A 69 4.06 -12.56 17.46
CA HIS A 69 3.54 -13.52 16.49
C HIS A 69 4.52 -13.84 15.36
N GLY A 70 5.68 -13.20 15.33
CA GLY A 70 6.74 -13.47 14.37
C GLY A 70 6.35 -13.20 12.91
N VAL A 71 5.38 -12.32 12.67
CA VAL A 71 4.95 -11.95 11.32
C VAL A 71 5.70 -10.70 10.87
N PRO A 72 6.58 -10.80 9.87
CA PRO A 72 7.28 -9.62 9.37
C PRO A 72 6.28 -8.60 8.80
N ILE A 73 6.49 -7.32 9.09
CA ILE A 73 5.65 -6.22 8.54
C ILE A 73 5.65 -6.25 7.02
N ALA A 74 6.77 -6.61 6.38
CA ALA A 74 6.85 -6.78 4.94
C ALA A 74 5.82 -7.79 4.40
N THR A 75 5.55 -8.87 5.13
CA THR A 75 4.56 -9.87 4.75
C THR A 75 3.14 -9.29 4.82
N LEU A 76 2.86 -8.47 5.83
CA LEU A 76 1.56 -7.81 5.97
C LEU A 76 1.32 -6.76 4.88
N LEU A 77 2.38 -6.07 4.45
CA LEU A 77 2.29 -5.01 3.45
C LEU A 77 2.34 -5.50 2.00
N ALA A 78 2.90 -6.68 1.74
CA ALA A 78 3.14 -7.17 0.38
C ALA A 78 1.85 -7.23 -0.46
N GLY A 79 0.80 -7.86 0.06
CA GLY A 79 -0.49 -7.96 -0.64
C GLY A 79 -1.12 -6.59 -0.95
N PRO A 80 -1.37 -5.76 0.08
CA PRO A 80 -1.90 -4.42 -0.11
C PRO A 80 -1.11 -3.54 -1.07
N LEU A 81 0.22 -3.53 -0.98
CA LEU A 81 1.06 -2.71 -1.85
C LEU A 81 1.04 -3.20 -3.29
N MET A 82 1.16 -4.51 -3.52
CA MET A 82 1.16 -5.08 -4.87
C MET A 82 -0.17 -4.94 -5.59
N ALA A 83 -1.27 -4.91 -4.83
CA ALA A 83 -2.60 -4.67 -5.36
C ALA A 83 -3.01 -3.19 -5.34
N CYS A 84 -2.12 -2.30 -4.92
CA CYS A 84 -2.42 -0.87 -4.75
C CYS A 84 -3.66 -0.65 -3.85
N PHE A 85 -3.76 -1.42 -2.77
CA PHE A 85 -4.89 -1.45 -1.82
C PHE A 85 -6.25 -1.84 -2.41
N SER A 86 -6.33 -2.23 -3.69
CA SER A 86 -7.59 -2.62 -4.33
C SER A 86 -8.23 -3.87 -3.74
N THR A 87 -7.45 -4.71 -3.06
CA THR A 87 -7.92 -5.91 -2.36
C THR A 87 -8.10 -5.71 -0.86
N THR A 88 -7.69 -4.54 -0.35
CA THR A 88 -7.75 -4.21 1.08
C THR A 88 -9.09 -3.62 1.47
N PHE A 89 -9.72 -2.89 0.56
CA PHE A 89 -11.01 -2.24 0.76
C PHE A 89 -12.06 -2.78 -0.20
N GLU A 90 -13.25 -3.06 0.30
CA GLU A 90 -14.37 -3.56 -0.52
C GLU A 90 -14.97 -2.44 -1.38
N ASP A 91 -14.94 -1.20 -0.88
CA ASP A 91 -15.49 -0.04 -1.56
C ASP A 91 -14.54 0.43 -2.68
N GLN A 92 -14.99 0.32 -3.92
CA GLN A 92 -14.24 0.73 -5.11
C GLN A 92 -13.95 2.23 -5.13
N ASP A 93 -14.85 3.07 -4.64
CA ASP A 93 -14.63 4.51 -4.58
C ASP A 93 -13.48 4.86 -3.64
N VAL A 94 -13.35 4.12 -2.53
CA VAL A 94 -12.21 4.24 -1.63
C VAL A 94 -10.91 3.87 -2.34
N CYS A 95 -10.89 2.78 -3.09
CA CYS A 95 -9.73 2.35 -3.87
C CYS A 95 -9.31 3.39 -4.92
N LEU A 96 -10.26 3.98 -5.63
CA LEU A 96 -10.01 5.04 -6.61
C LEU A 96 -9.46 6.31 -5.95
N ARG A 97 -9.99 6.72 -4.80
CA ARG A 97 -9.45 7.86 -4.03
C ARG A 97 -8.04 7.62 -3.52
N ILE A 98 -7.73 6.39 -3.14
CA ILE A 98 -6.36 5.99 -2.78
C ILE A 98 -5.44 6.11 -3.98
N LEU A 99 -5.86 5.61 -5.15
CA LEU A 99 -5.10 5.73 -6.39
C LEU A 99 -4.82 7.21 -6.75
N ASP A 100 -5.81 8.08 -6.66
CA ASP A 100 -5.65 9.52 -6.88
C ASP A 100 -4.60 10.12 -5.94
N ARG A 101 -4.64 9.76 -4.68
CA ARG A 101 -3.64 10.22 -3.70
C ARG A 101 -2.24 9.70 -4.00
N LEU A 102 -2.11 8.45 -4.43
CA LEU A 102 -0.83 7.86 -4.83
C LEU A 102 -0.23 8.58 -6.04
N ILE A 103 -1.06 8.95 -7.01
CA ILE A 103 -0.63 9.71 -8.19
C ILE A 103 -0.14 11.12 -7.79
N LEU A 104 -0.86 11.80 -6.89
CA LEU A 104 -0.60 13.18 -6.51
C LEU A 104 0.50 13.34 -5.45
N GLN A 105 0.48 12.49 -4.43
CA GLN A 105 1.32 12.64 -3.22
C GLN A 105 2.44 11.60 -3.12
N LYS A 106 2.48 10.65 -4.03
CA LYS A 106 3.57 9.67 -4.14
C LYS A 106 3.78 8.85 -2.84
N ASP A 107 5.03 8.73 -2.42
CA ASP A 107 5.45 7.94 -1.27
C ASP A 107 4.82 8.41 0.05
N VAL A 108 4.56 9.69 0.17
CA VAL A 108 3.89 10.26 1.35
C VAL A 108 2.49 9.65 1.52
N ALA A 109 1.77 9.48 0.41
CA ALA A 109 0.46 8.83 0.45
C ALA A 109 0.54 7.38 0.89
N LEU A 110 1.50 6.61 0.37
CA LEU A 110 1.72 5.20 0.77
C LEU A 110 1.90 5.06 2.27
N VAL A 111 2.82 5.84 2.84
CA VAL A 111 3.11 5.82 4.27
C VAL A 111 1.88 6.20 5.09
N ASN A 112 1.18 7.26 4.71
CA ASN A 112 0.02 7.74 5.44
C ASN A 112 -1.15 6.75 5.40
N ILE A 113 -1.39 6.10 4.25
CA ILE A 113 -2.42 5.08 4.11
C ILE A 113 -2.11 3.88 4.98
N ILE A 114 -0.87 3.40 4.97
CA ILE A 114 -0.44 2.27 5.80
C ILE A 114 -0.63 2.59 7.29
N LYS A 115 -0.16 3.75 7.74
CA LYS A 115 -0.33 4.19 9.13
C LYS A 115 -1.81 4.27 9.53
N HIS A 116 -2.65 4.77 8.63
CA HIS A 116 -4.09 4.86 8.88
C HIS A 116 -4.74 3.48 9.00
N VAL A 117 -4.37 2.54 8.13
CA VAL A 117 -4.86 1.15 8.19
C VAL A 117 -4.48 0.50 9.53
N PHE A 118 -3.22 0.59 9.94
CA PHE A 118 -2.78 0.06 11.24
C PHE A 118 -3.55 0.67 12.40
N LYS A 119 -3.75 2.00 12.42
CA LYS A 119 -4.52 2.67 13.45
C LYS A 119 -5.99 2.22 13.49
N SER A 120 -6.61 2.08 12.33
CA SER A 120 -8.02 1.66 12.26
C SER A 120 -8.22 0.21 12.67
N MET A 121 -7.24 -0.66 12.42
CA MET A 121 -7.29 -2.08 12.77
C MET A 121 -6.79 -2.37 14.19
N ARG A 122 -6.24 -1.40 14.89
CA ARG A 122 -5.61 -1.58 16.21
C ARG A 122 -6.50 -2.34 17.19
N GLY A 123 -7.76 -1.91 17.33
CA GLY A 123 -8.69 -2.51 18.26
C GLY A 123 -9.02 -3.98 17.94
N GLU A 124 -9.06 -4.33 16.66
CA GLU A 124 -9.26 -5.72 16.22
C GLU A 124 -8.00 -6.55 16.44
N LEU A 125 -6.83 -6.03 16.09
CA LEU A 125 -5.57 -6.72 16.23
C LEU A 125 -5.25 -7.06 17.69
N LEU A 126 -5.50 -6.14 18.63
CA LEU A 126 -5.26 -6.36 20.06
C LEU A 126 -6.18 -7.39 20.71
N LYS A 127 -7.28 -7.80 20.06
CA LYS A 127 -8.09 -8.92 20.54
C LYS A 127 -7.39 -10.27 20.42
N TYR A 128 -6.39 -10.39 19.59
CA TYR A 128 -5.58 -11.60 19.37
C TYR A 128 -4.31 -11.65 20.22
N ARG A 129 -4.23 -10.83 21.23
CA ARG A 129 -3.10 -10.73 22.16
C ARG A 129 -2.92 -11.96 23.07
#